data_967242b4dfa03c896e999fb4abf8c63f
#
_entry.id   967242b4dfa03c896e999fb4abf8c63f
#
_cell.length_a   1.000
_cell.length_b   1.000
_cell.length_c   1.000
_cell.angle_alpha   90.00
_cell.angle_beta   90.00
_cell.angle_gamma   90.00
#
_symmetry.space_group_name_H-M   'P 1'
#
loop_
_entity.id
_entity.type
_entity.pdbx_description
1 polymer ?
#
loop_
_entity_poly.entity_id
_entity_poly.type
_entity_poly.pdbx_seq_one_letter_code
_entity_poly.pdbx_strand_id
1 'polypeptide(L)'
;MDRPESTSSPAALEAAIAAQRFGLGEADLGRVGPDPRRWLAAQIGPAGPQVGAGLARGVDGLRAWRDLVHERRAMRRAGGEPEPQSGPAPAERRLREIVQGDVRARLATAAATTQPFNERLALFWANHFTVSLAKGTTRGLVGAFEREAIRPHIAGSFEDLLKAAVHHGAMLRYLDNDNSAGPGSRIVQRLALAAERRGSGAPRLTGLNENLAREVLELHTLGASGGGQAYGGWGDYGQHDVTEFARVLTGWRLPLRALDDGTLDDARGRFDPAWHDPGTKTVLGQRYAAGPQALDQVLHALATHRSTAHFVSMKLARHFVADEPPPALVARLAARWQASGGDLPTLYRTLLEAPEAWQPQPTKLKTPEEFALGTLRLLGAGQRAFARLPDAGIAAMGQRVQAAPSPAGWPDTAADWLGPDAVWKRVEWATRVAAFAGRQTDARVLAQASLGARLQPETLRQIDRAADGPQALALLLMAPEFQRR
;
A
#
# COMPACT_ATOMS: atom_id res chain seq x y z
N MET A 1 -20.30 -9.95 -48.89
CA MET A 1 -21.08 -10.35 -47.70
C MET A 1 -20.46 -9.65 -46.52
N ASP A 2 -20.98 -8.46 -46.22
CA ASP A 2 -20.60 -7.67 -45.06
C ASP A 2 -21.01 -8.45 -43.77
N ARG A 3 -20.03 -8.84 -42.98
CA ARG A 3 -20.32 -9.30 -41.63
C ARG A 3 -20.74 -8.08 -40.82
N PRO A 4 -21.88 -8.15 -40.08
CA PRO A 4 -22.26 -7.06 -39.20
C PRO A 4 -21.13 -6.80 -38.21
N GLU A 5 -20.66 -5.56 -38.15
CA GLU A 5 -19.85 -5.06 -37.01
C GLU A 5 -20.68 -5.35 -35.75
N SER A 6 -20.20 -6.28 -34.93
CA SER A 6 -20.82 -6.55 -33.65
C SER A 6 -20.55 -5.33 -32.75
N THR A 7 -21.44 -4.35 -32.81
CA THR A 7 -21.49 -3.25 -31.84
C THR A 7 -21.77 -3.89 -30.48
N SER A 8 -20.70 -4.17 -29.71
CA SER A 8 -20.81 -4.61 -28.33
C SER A 8 -21.68 -3.61 -27.57
N SER A 9 -22.67 -4.11 -26.82
CA SER A 9 -23.59 -3.23 -26.10
C SER A 9 -22.81 -2.34 -25.11
N PRO A 10 -23.22 -1.09 -24.87
CA PRO A 10 -22.59 -0.21 -23.88
C PRO A 10 -22.43 -0.88 -22.50
N ALA A 11 -23.40 -1.70 -22.08
CA ALA A 11 -23.35 -2.44 -20.83
C ALA A 11 -22.23 -3.50 -20.81
N ALA A 12 -21.95 -4.18 -21.92
CA ALA A 12 -20.85 -5.14 -22.01
C ALA A 12 -19.47 -4.47 -21.88
N LEU A 13 -19.33 -3.27 -22.45
CA LEU A 13 -18.11 -2.47 -22.29
C LEU A 13 -17.95 -1.96 -20.86
N GLU A 14 -19.01 -1.46 -20.24
CA GLU A 14 -18.99 -1.04 -18.83
C GLU A 14 -18.66 -2.21 -17.88
N ALA A 15 -19.12 -3.43 -18.15
CA ALA A 15 -18.75 -4.61 -17.37
C ALA A 15 -17.24 -4.90 -17.44
N ALA A 16 -16.65 -4.80 -18.64
CA ALA A 16 -15.22 -4.98 -18.82
C ALA A 16 -14.41 -3.85 -18.12
N ILE A 17 -14.87 -2.60 -18.17
CA ILE A 17 -14.27 -1.47 -17.47
C ILE A 17 -14.35 -1.70 -15.94
N ALA A 18 -15.51 -2.09 -15.43
CA ALA A 18 -15.70 -2.37 -14.01
C ALA A 18 -14.74 -3.44 -13.52
N ALA A 19 -14.62 -4.56 -14.23
CA ALA A 19 -13.75 -5.67 -13.85
C ALA A 19 -12.26 -5.30 -13.93
N GLN A 20 -11.83 -4.62 -15.00
CA GLN A 20 -10.40 -4.40 -15.27
C GLN A 20 -9.86 -3.12 -14.64
N ARG A 21 -10.60 -1.99 -14.70
CA ARG A 21 -10.16 -0.68 -14.22
C ARG A 21 -10.42 -0.51 -12.71
N PHE A 22 -11.62 -0.83 -12.26
CA PHE A 22 -11.99 -0.66 -10.86
C PHE A 22 -11.72 -1.90 -10.04
N GLY A 23 -11.91 -3.10 -10.60
CA GLY A 23 -11.58 -4.37 -9.97
C GLY A 23 -10.13 -4.80 -10.20
N LEU A 24 -9.86 -6.07 -9.96
CA LEU A 24 -8.55 -6.72 -10.14
C LEU A 24 -8.54 -7.67 -11.35
N GLY A 25 -9.53 -7.54 -12.24
CA GLY A 25 -9.83 -8.49 -13.31
C GLY A 25 -10.81 -9.57 -12.85
N GLU A 26 -11.61 -10.07 -13.79
CA GLU A 26 -12.51 -11.20 -13.59
C GLU A 26 -12.29 -12.25 -14.69
N ALA A 27 -12.34 -13.52 -14.32
CA ALA A 27 -12.27 -14.62 -15.29
C ALA A 27 -13.50 -14.67 -16.19
N ASP A 28 -14.63 -14.23 -15.65
CA ASP A 28 -15.92 -14.17 -16.35
C ASP A 28 -16.63 -12.86 -15.97
N LEU A 29 -16.85 -12.02 -16.98
CA LEU A 29 -17.58 -10.75 -16.84
C LEU A 29 -19.05 -10.94 -16.44
N GLY A 30 -19.62 -12.13 -16.60
CA GLY A 30 -20.96 -12.44 -16.13
C GLY A 30 -21.13 -12.21 -14.62
N ARG A 31 -20.05 -12.29 -13.85
CA ARG A 31 -20.05 -11.98 -12.40
C ARG A 31 -20.31 -10.51 -12.08
N VAL A 32 -20.02 -9.60 -12.99
CA VAL A 32 -20.29 -8.16 -12.83
C VAL A 32 -21.79 -7.88 -12.91
N GLY A 33 -22.52 -8.69 -13.69
CA GLY A 33 -23.96 -8.57 -13.85
C GLY A 33 -24.38 -7.42 -14.79
N PRO A 34 -25.69 -7.13 -14.87
CA PRO A 34 -26.23 -6.17 -15.82
C PRO A 34 -26.03 -4.70 -15.43
N ASP A 35 -25.69 -4.41 -14.18
CA ASP A 35 -25.44 -3.06 -13.66
C ASP A 35 -24.04 -2.96 -13.02
N PRO A 36 -23.00 -2.69 -13.83
CA PRO A 36 -21.62 -2.63 -13.35
C PRO A 36 -21.36 -1.56 -12.31
N ARG A 37 -22.07 -0.43 -12.38
CA ARG A 37 -21.89 0.68 -11.41
C ARG A 37 -22.45 0.31 -10.04
N ARG A 38 -23.61 -0.30 -10.00
CA ARG A 38 -24.23 -0.82 -8.78
C ARG A 38 -23.39 -1.94 -8.18
N TRP A 39 -22.83 -2.83 -9.00
CA TRP A 39 -21.94 -3.90 -8.55
C TRP A 39 -20.69 -3.35 -7.86
N LEU A 40 -20.08 -2.27 -8.38
CA LEU A 40 -18.95 -1.62 -7.72
C LEU A 40 -19.37 -0.86 -6.45
N ALA A 41 -20.46 -0.11 -6.52
CA ALA A 41 -20.96 0.67 -5.38
C ALA A 41 -21.33 -0.22 -4.17
N ALA A 42 -21.82 -1.43 -4.42
CA ALA A 42 -22.14 -2.41 -3.37
C ALA A 42 -20.89 -2.95 -2.63
N GLN A 43 -19.70 -2.74 -3.18
CA GLN A 43 -18.44 -3.16 -2.56
C GLN A 43 -17.80 -2.07 -1.68
N ILE A 44 -18.42 -0.88 -1.58
CA ILE A 44 -17.91 0.19 -0.72
C ILE A 44 -18.21 -0.15 0.73
N GLY A 45 -17.18 -0.46 1.48
CA GLY A 45 -17.24 -0.87 2.88
C GLY A 45 -15.85 -1.12 3.46
N PRO A 46 -15.73 -1.44 4.74
CA PRO A 46 -14.47 -1.89 5.33
C PRO A 46 -13.94 -3.12 4.57
N ALA A 47 -12.63 -3.23 4.40
CA ALA A 47 -12.07 -4.43 3.76
C ALA A 47 -12.21 -5.64 4.68
N GLY A 48 -12.66 -6.74 4.11
CA GLY A 48 -12.77 -8.01 4.81
C GLY A 48 -11.41 -8.52 5.33
N PRO A 49 -11.41 -9.49 6.26
CA PRO A 49 -10.19 -10.08 6.78
C PRO A 49 -9.39 -10.76 5.66
N GLN A 50 -8.07 -10.74 5.79
CA GLN A 50 -7.21 -11.48 4.87
C GLN A 50 -7.36 -12.99 5.05
N VAL A 51 -7.28 -13.71 3.93
CA VAL A 51 -7.34 -15.18 3.91
C VAL A 51 -6.06 -15.76 4.54
N GLY A 52 -6.23 -16.62 5.53
CA GLY A 52 -5.12 -17.30 6.20
C GLY A 52 -5.44 -17.57 7.67
N ALA A 53 -5.10 -18.76 8.14
CA ALA A 53 -5.23 -19.10 9.56
C ALA A 53 -4.00 -18.61 10.34
N GLY A 54 -4.21 -18.04 11.53
CA GLY A 54 -3.12 -17.70 12.45
C GLY A 54 -2.17 -16.60 11.96
N LEU A 55 -2.65 -15.66 11.17
CA LEU A 55 -1.86 -14.49 10.78
C LEU A 55 -1.43 -13.71 12.02
N ALA A 56 -0.14 -13.36 12.08
CA ALA A 56 0.44 -12.70 13.23
C ALA A 56 -0.14 -11.29 13.41
N ARG A 57 -0.52 -10.95 14.64
CA ARG A 57 -0.83 -9.56 15.00
C ARG A 57 0.46 -8.73 15.10
N GLY A 58 0.34 -7.43 15.07
CA GLY A 58 1.49 -6.53 15.21
C GLY A 58 2.29 -6.78 16.49
N VAL A 59 1.62 -7.07 17.61
CA VAL A 59 2.29 -7.43 18.86
C VAL A 59 3.09 -8.72 18.75
N ASP A 60 2.63 -9.71 18.01
CA ASP A 60 3.36 -10.97 17.81
C ASP A 60 4.60 -10.76 16.93
N GLY A 61 4.49 -9.89 15.92
CA GLY A 61 5.64 -9.45 15.11
C GLY A 61 6.68 -8.66 15.92
N LEU A 62 6.23 -7.80 16.84
CA LEU A 62 7.11 -7.08 17.78
C LEU A 62 7.84 -8.04 18.71
N ARG A 63 7.16 -9.04 19.27
CA ARG A 63 7.79 -10.08 20.12
C ARG A 63 8.85 -10.84 19.33
N ALA A 64 8.53 -11.36 18.16
CA ALA A 64 9.49 -12.08 17.32
C ALA A 64 10.72 -11.23 16.96
N TRP A 65 10.52 -9.95 16.67
CA TRP A 65 11.64 -9.02 16.44
C TRP A 65 12.46 -8.79 17.73
N ARG A 66 11.82 -8.66 18.87
CA ARG A 66 12.49 -8.48 20.17
C ARG A 66 13.34 -9.69 20.54
N ASP A 67 12.80 -10.89 20.34
CA ASP A 67 13.51 -12.14 20.53
C ASP A 67 14.76 -12.21 19.66
N LEU A 68 14.66 -11.84 18.38
CA LEU A 68 15.80 -11.78 17.48
C LEU A 68 16.89 -10.81 17.97
N VAL A 69 16.49 -9.65 18.50
CA VAL A 69 17.46 -8.69 19.09
C VAL A 69 18.15 -9.29 20.32
N HIS A 70 17.42 -10.00 21.16
CA HIS A 70 17.98 -10.66 22.33
C HIS A 70 18.92 -11.82 21.95
N GLU A 71 18.53 -12.69 21.02
CA GLU A 71 19.38 -13.77 20.50
C GLU A 71 20.70 -13.21 19.93
N ARG A 72 20.65 -12.18 19.10
CA ARG A 72 21.84 -11.55 18.53
C ARG A 72 22.73 -10.89 19.56
N ARG A 73 22.16 -10.30 20.62
CA ARG A 73 22.94 -9.74 21.72
C ARG A 73 23.62 -10.84 22.56
N ALA A 74 22.92 -11.94 22.82
CA ALA A 74 23.48 -13.09 23.54
C ALA A 74 24.64 -13.70 22.75
N MET A 75 24.49 -13.93 21.46
CA MET A 75 25.56 -14.44 20.60
C MET A 75 26.82 -13.55 20.61
N ARG A 76 26.65 -12.24 20.48
CA ARG A 76 27.78 -11.29 20.55
C ARG A 76 28.49 -11.30 21.92
N ARG A 77 27.77 -11.47 23.02
CA ARG A 77 28.37 -11.56 24.36
C ARG A 77 29.13 -12.86 24.56
N ALA A 78 28.70 -13.94 23.93
CA ALA A 78 29.38 -15.24 23.99
C ALA A 78 30.64 -15.32 23.08
N GLY A 79 31.00 -14.23 22.37
CA GLY A 79 32.16 -14.19 21.48
C GLY A 79 32.00 -15.05 20.22
N GLY A 80 30.80 -15.55 19.93
CA GLY A 80 30.51 -16.41 18.78
C GLY A 80 30.16 -15.60 17.55
N GLU A 81 30.87 -15.83 16.45
CA GLU A 81 30.30 -15.60 15.12
C GLU A 81 29.34 -16.74 14.80
N PRO A 82 28.21 -16.47 14.06
CA PRO A 82 27.32 -17.55 13.64
C PRO A 82 28.12 -18.55 12.82
N GLU A 83 28.19 -19.81 13.26
CA GLU A 83 28.76 -20.85 12.39
C GLU A 83 27.98 -20.89 11.07
N PRO A 84 28.65 -20.84 9.91
CA PRO A 84 27.98 -20.83 8.60
C PRO A 84 27.08 -22.05 8.35
N GLN A 85 27.25 -23.11 9.11
CA GLN A 85 26.50 -24.37 9.00
C GLN A 85 25.30 -24.46 9.94
N SER A 86 25.17 -23.59 10.95
CA SER A 86 23.97 -23.53 11.77
C SER A 86 22.88 -22.77 11.01
N GLY A 87 21.73 -23.40 10.78
CA GLY A 87 20.57 -22.76 10.15
C GLY A 87 20.14 -21.47 10.89
N PRO A 88 19.20 -20.69 10.33
CA PRO A 88 18.79 -19.44 10.96
C PRO A 88 18.27 -19.64 12.37
N ALA A 89 18.60 -18.69 13.25
CA ALA A 89 18.16 -18.67 14.64
C ALA A 89 16.61 -18.78 14.75
N PRO A 90 16.06 -19.32 15.85
CA PRO A 90 14.62 -19.54 16.01
C PRO A 90 13.78 -18.29 15.76
N ALA A 91 14.16 -17.14 16.30
CA ALA A 91 13.45 -15.88 16.08
C ALA A 91 13.54 -15.38 14.63
N GLU A 92 14.67 -15.60 13.95
CA GLU A 92 14.81 -15.28 12.52
C GLU A 92 13.88 -16.16 11.66
N ARG A 93 13.76 -17.47 11.98
CA ARG A 93 12.79 -18.35 11.31
C ARG A 93 11.36 -17.86 11.52
N ARG A 94 11.02 -17.53 12.78
CA ARG A 94 9.68 -17.01 13.11
C ARG A 94 9.34 -15.75 12.32
N LEU A 95 10.25 -14.78 12.23
CA LEU A 95 10.04 -13.58 11.42
C LEU A 95 9.89 -13.87 9.94
N ARG A 96 10.64 -14.82 9.38
CA ARG A 96 10.48 -15.25 7.98
C ARG A 96 9.11 -15.88 7.74
N GLU A 97 8.65 -16.73 8.66
CA GLU A 97 7.31 -17.34 8.58
C GLU A 97 6.21 -16.28 8.59
N ILE A 98 6.30 -15.28 9.49
CA ILE A 98 5.36 -14.16 9.54
C ILE A 98 5.35 -13.41 8.20
N VAL A 99 6.51 -12.99 7.70
CA VAL A 99 6.62 -12.25 6.43
C VAL A 99 6.07 -13.04 5.25
N GLN A 100 6.42 -14.33 5.15
CA GLN A 100 5.91 -15.18 4.06
C GLN A 100 4.41 -15.43 4.18
N GLY A 101 3.92 -15.61 5.41
CA GLY A 101 2.49 -15.73 5.70
C GLY A 101 1.71 -14.49 5.30
N ASP A 102 2.21 -13.30 5.66
CA ASP A 102 1.61 -12.01 5.34
C ASP A 102 1.56 -11.75 3.82
N VAL A 103 2.67 -11.95 3.11
CA VAL A 103 2.73 -11.80 1.64
C VAL A 103 1.74 -12.75 0.96
N ARG A 104 1.73 -14.02 1.39
CA ARG A 104 0.79 -15.02 0.86
C ARG A 104 -0.66 -14.65 1.14
N ALA A 105 -0.98 -14.23 2.37
CA ALA A 105 -2.33 -13.84 2.75
C ALA A 105 -2.85 -12.65 1.93
N ARG A 106 -2.03 -11.60 1.75
CA ARG A 106 -2.35 -10.45 0.92
C ARG A 106 -2.71 -10.87 -0.51
N LEU A 107 -1.84 -11.62 -1.17
CA LEU A 107 -2.04 -12.02 -2.56
C LEU A 107 -3.19 -13.03 -2.71
N ALA A 108 -3.30 -13.99 -1.79
CA ALA A 108 -4.39 -14.97 -1.82
C ALA A 108 -5.75 -14.30 -1.61
N THR A 109 -5.83 -13.29 -0.75
CA THR A 109 -7.04 -12.49 -0.53
C THR A 109 -7.42 -11.76 -1.82
N ALA A 110 -6.49 -11.03 -2.43
CA ALA A 110 -6.74 -10.29 -3.66
C ALA A 110 -7.10 -11.20 -4.86
N ALA A 111 -6.48 -12.38 -4.93
CA ALA A 111 -6.80 -13.36 -5.98
C ALA A 111 -8.19 -14.01 -5.80
N ALA A 112 -8.64 -14.23 -4.56
CA ALA A 112 -9.87 -14.96 -4.27
C ALA A 112 -11.08 -14.07 -3.96
N THR A 113 -10.90 -12.77 -3.74
CA THR A 113 -11.97 -11.88 -3.31
C THR A 113 -13.13 -11.83 -4.30
N THR A 114 -14.34 -11.78 -3.75
CA THR A 114 -15.59 -11.48 -4.50
C THR A 114 -15.90 -9.99 -4.53
N GLN A 115 -15.07 -9.16 -3.87
CA GLN A 115 -15.17 -7.71 -3.80
C GLN A 115 -13.88 -7.06 -4.32
N PRO A 116 -13.55 -7.19 -5.63
CA PRO A 116 -12.26 -6.77 -6.17
C PRO A 116 -12.05 -5.25 -6.18
N PHE A 117 -13.11 -4.44 -6.20
CA PHE A 117 -13.00 -2.99 -6.03
C PHE A 117 -12.62 -2.62 -4.60
N ASN A 118 -13.26 -3.21 -3.61
CA ASN A 118 -12.93 -3.02 -2.20
C ASN A 118 -11.46 -3.42 -1.92
N GLU A 119 -11.03 -4.57 -2.43
CA GLU A 119 -9.66 -5.04 -2.27
C GLU A 119 -8.65 -4.11 -2.98
N ARG A 120 -8.96 -3.60 -4.17
CA ARG A 120 -8.12 -2.62 -4.85
C ARG A 120 -7.96 -1.33 -4.04
N LEU A 121 -9.03 -0.87 -3.38
CA LEU A 121 -8.94 0.27 -2.46
C LEU A 121 -8.01 -0.02 -1.27
N ALA A 122 -8.09 -1.22 -0.68
CA ALA A 122 -7.18 -1.62 0.39
C ALA A 122 -5.71 -1.63 -0.09
N LEU A 123 -5.44 -2.15 -1.29
CA LEU A 123 -4.10 -2.15 -1.89
C LEU A 123 -3.61 -0.72 -2.19
N PHE A 124 -4.49 0.17 -2.67
CA PHE A 124 -4.18 1.57 -2.89
C PHE A 124 -3.77 2.28 -1.60
N TRP A 125 -4.56 2.15 -0.53
CA TRP A 125 -4.26 2.79 0.74
C TRP A 125 -3.03 2.19 1.43
N ALA A 126 -2.79 0.88 1.30
CA ALA A 126 -1.57 0.25 1.79
C ALA A 126 -0.31 0.75 1.06
N ASN A 127 -0.42 1.14 -0.22
CA ASN A 127 0.66 1.78 -0.97
C ASN A 127 0.78 3.28 -0.65
N HIS A 128 -0.33 3.97 -0.36
CA HIS A 128 -0.34 5.38 0.04
C HIS A 128 0.33 5.59 1.42
N PHE A 129 0.01 4.74 2.39
CA PHE A 129 0.63 4.74 3.72
C PHE A 129 1.71 3.66 3.82
N THR A 130 2.69 3.72 2.93
CA THR A 130 3.70 2.67 2.81
C THR A 130 4.48 2.46 4.10
N VAL A 131 4.50 1.20 4.55
CA VAL A 131 5.51 0.65 5.45
C VAL A 131 6.19 -0.51 4.73
N SER A 132 7.52 -0.54 4.71
CA SER A 132 8.28 -1.43 3.84
C SER A 132 9.10 -2.49 4.58
N LEU A 133 9.08 -3.72 4.06
CA LEU A 133 9.97 -4.82 4.48
C LEU A 133 11.43 -4.57 4.13
N ALA A 134 11.75 -3.58 3.27
CA ALA A 134 13.11 -3.18 2.96
C ALA A 134 13.86 -2.69 4.21
N LYS A 135 13.14 -2.12 5.18
CA LYS A 135 13.69 -1.76 6.49
C LYS A 135 13.60 -2.95 7.45
N GLY A 136 14.74 -3.51 7.85
CA GLY A 136 14.79 -4.74 8.66
C GLY A 136 14.07 -4.66 10.02
N THR A 137 13.91 -3.47 10.58
CA THR A 137 13.23 -3.24 11.87
C THR A 137 11.71 -3.33 11.78
N THR A 138 11.11 -3.29 10.58
CA THR A 138 9.66 -3.40 10.34
C THR A 138 9.21 -4.83 10.06
N ARG A 139 10.15 -5.78 9.94
CA ARG A 139 9.82 -7.19 9.74
C ARG A 139 8.85 -7.68 10.82
N GLY A 140 7.83 -8.40 10.40
CA GLY A 140 6.76 -8.87 11.27
C GLY A 140 5.66 -7.85 11.57
N LEU A 141 5.81 -6.58 11.12
CA LEU A 141 4.82 -5.53 11.33
C LEU A 141 4.06 -5.13 10.07
N VAL A 142 4.64 -5.33 8.86
CA VAL A 142 4.09 -4.77 7.62
C VAL A 142 2.72 -5.35 7.27
N GLY A 143 2.55 -6.67 7.34
CA GLY A 143 1.25 -7.29 7.08
C GLY A 143 0.22 -6.98 8.18
N ALA A 144 0.67 -6.92 9.43
CA ALA A 144 -0.18 -6.51 10.55
C ALA A 144 -0.65 -5.05 10.39
N PHE A 145 0.22 -4.14 9.97
CA PHE A 145 -0.14 -2.76 9.66
C PHE A 145 -1.29 -2.65 8.64
N GLU A 146 -1.22 -3.42 7.57
CA GLU A 146 -2.31 -3.47 6.58
C GLU A 146 -3.61 -3.96 7.22
N ARG A 147 -3.57 -5.02 8.04
CA ARG A 147 -4.74 -5.61 8.70
C ARG A 147 -5.33 -4.73 9.80
N GLU A 148 -4.47 -4.06 10.57
CA GLU A 148 -4.86 -3.35 11.81
C GLU A 148 -5.14 -1.87 11.58
N ALA A 149 -4.39 -1.22 10.66
CA ALA A 149 -4.49 0.22 10.43
C ALA A 149 -5.16 0.60 9.11
N ILE A 150 -5.01 -0.20 8.05
CA ILE A 150 -5.50 0.17 6.71
C ILE A 150 -6.88 -0.42 6.46
N ARG A 151 -7.00 -1.74 6.40
CA ARG A 151 -8.21 -2.45 5.97
C ARG A 151 -9.49 -2.05 6.72
N PRO A 152 -9.47 -1.85 8.06
CA PRO A 152 -10.67 -1.45 8.80
C PRO A 152 -11.16 -0.03 8.46
N HIS A 153 -10.25 0.84 7.97
CA HIS A 153 -10.52 2.28 7.86
C HIS A 153 -10.71 2.77 6.42
N ILE A 154 -10.62 1.90 5.41
CA ILE A 154 -10.74 2.30 3.99
C ILE A 154 -12.14 2.84 3.60
N ALA A 155 -13.14 2.66 4.42
CA ALA A 155 -14.51 3.12 4.19
C ALA A 155 -15.04 3.99 5.34
N GLY A 156 -14.16 4.64 6.07
CA GLY A 156 -14.46 5.65 7.07
C GLY A 156 -14.08 7.04 6.61
N SER A 157 -13.76 7.92 7.57
CA SER A 157 -13.15 9.21 7.27
C SER A 157 -11.66 9.03 6.96
N PHE A 158 -11.10 9.89 6.09
CA PHE A 158 -9.65 9.92 5.88
C PHE A 158 -8.89 10.26 7.17
N GLU A 159 -9.48 11.06 8.04
CA GLU A 159 -8.91 11.38 9.35
C GLU A 159 -8.67 10.11 10.19
N ASP A 160 -9.67 9.23 10.27
CA ASP A 160 -9.54 7.98 11.02
C ASP A 160 -8.47 7.06 10.42
N LEU A 161 -8.42 6.97 9.09
CA LEU A 161 -7.39 6.20 8.38
C LEU A 161 -5.99 6.79 8.62
N LEU A 162 -5.83 8.11 8.53
CA LEU A 162 -4.57 8.81 8.79
C LEU A 162 -4.11 8.60 10.24
N LYS A 163 -5.00 8.76 11.21
CA LYS A 163 -4.72 8.52 12.65
C LYS A 163 -4.31 7.06 12.89
N ALA A 164 -5.06 6.09 12.34
CA ALA A 164 -4.74 4.69 12.49
C ALA A 164 -3.35 4.37 11.91
N ALA A 165 -2.99 4.93 10.75
CA ALA A 165 -1.70 4.74 10.13
C ALA A 165 -0.55 5.37 10.94
N VAL A 166 -0.69 6.63 11.37
CA VAL A 166 0.37 7.36 12.08
C VAL A 166 0.62 6.79 13.47
N HIS A 167 -0.43 6.40 14.20
CA HIS A 167 -0.30 5.83 15.54
C HIS A 167 0.18 4.38 15.56
N HIS A 168 0.18 3.67 14.42
CA HIS A 168 0.62 2.29 14.40
C HIS A 168 2.14 2.17 14.53
N GLY A 169 2.59 1.25 15.37
CA GLY A 169 4.02 1.07 15.66
C GLY A 169 4.87 0.69 14.44
N ALA A 170 4.27 0.11 13.42
CA ALA A 170 4.95 -0.12 12.14
C ALA A 170 5.39 1.19 11.49
N MET A 171 4.52 2.20 11.44
CA MET A 171 4.81 3.52 10.87
C MET A 171 5.82 4.28 11.74
N LEU A 172 5.62 4.31 13.06
CA LEU A 172 6.55 4.93 14.00
C LEU A 172 7.96 4.36 13.87
N ARG A 173 8.09 3.05 13.66
CA ARG A 173 9.37 2.38 13.47
C ARG A 173 9.92 2.54 12.07
N TYR A 174 9.08 2.53 11.06
CA TYR A 174 9.49 2.70 9.67
C TYR A 174 10.16 4.06 9.46
N LEU A 175 9.62 5.10 10.06
CA LEU A 175 10.12 6.47 9.94
C LEU A 175 10.91 6.95 11.17
N ASP A 176 11.38 6.00 12.01
CA ASP A 176 12.29 6.21 13.15
C ASP A 176 11.77 7.17 14.24
N ASN A 177 10.46 7.39 14.30
CA ASN A 177 9.87 8.26 15.30
C ASN A 177 9.95 7.66 16.71
N ASP A 178 9.97 6.32 16.84
CA ASP A 178 10.08 5.62 18.12
C ASP A 178 11.39 5.92 18.87
N ASN A 179 12.39 6.50 18.20
CA ASN A 179 13.66 6.97 18.77
C ASN A 179 13.76 8.52 18.81
N SER A 180 12.74 9.25 18.37
CA SER A 180 12.73 10.72 18.37
C SER A 180 12.53 11.26 19.78
N ALA A 181 13.43 12.12 20.24
CA ALA A 181 13.34 12.81 21.53
C ALA A 181 13.30 14.32 21.32
N GLY A 182 12.38 14.96 22.01
CA GLY A 182 12.30 16.42 22.00
C GLY A 182 13.57 17.07 22.60
N PRO A 183 14.14 18.09 21.96
CA PRO A 183 15.35 18.76 22.48
C PRO A 183 15.21 19.25 23.92
N GLY A 184 14.04 19.73 24.30
CA GLY A 184 13.71 20.15 25.68
C GLY A 184 13.14 19.06 26.58
N SER A 185 13.09 17.81 26.14
CA SER A 185 12.48 16.70 26.88
C SER A 185 13.27 16.28 28.13
N ARG A 186 12.55 15.72 29.11
CA ARG A 186 13.17 15.26 30.37
C ARG A 186 14.23 14.18 30.15
N ILE A 187 14.09 13.34 29.13
CA ILE A 187 15.08 12.29 28.84
C ILE A 187 16.39 12.88 28.34
N VAL A 188 16.33 13.90 27.46
CA VAL A 188 17.52 14.58 26.94
C VAL A 188 18.25 15.28 28.06
N GLN A 189 17.54 16.02 28.93
CA GLN A 189 18.13 16.69 30.10
C GLN A 189 18.81 15.70 31.07
N ARG A 190 18.14 14.58 31.35
CA ARG A 190 18.73 13.51 32.24
C ARG A 190 20.00 12.93 31.66
N LEU A 191 20.04 12.72 30.34
CA LEU A 191 21.23 12.14 29.72
C LEU A 191 22.37 13.13 29.60
N ALA A 192 22.10 14.41 29.39
CA ALA A 192 23.09 15.49 29.45
C ALA A 192 23.75 15.55 30.82
N LEU A 193 22.94 15.63 31.89
CA LEU A 193 23.45 15.62 33.29
C LEU A 193 24.24 14.34 33.65
N ALA A 194 23.83 13.19 33.13
CA ALA A 194 24.55 11.93 33.36
C ALA A 194 25.89 11.88 32.62
N ALA A 195 26.00 12.50 31.44
CA ALA A 195 27.22 12.61 30.67
C ALA A 195 28.23 13.56 31.35
N GLU A 196 27.77 14.72 31.82
CA GLU A 196 28.58 15.67 32.58
C GLU A 196 29.19 15.02 33.80
N ARG A 197 28.38 14.25 34.58
CA ARG A 197 28.87 13.55 35.81
C ARG A 197 29.91 12.46 35.51
N ARG A 198 29.90 11.89 34.29
CA ARG A 198 30.85 10.83 33.91
C ARG A 198 32.11 11.34 33.22
N GLY A 199 32.19 12.64 32.94
CA GLY A 199 33.26 13.22 32.13
C GLY A 199 33.33 12.63 30.71
N SER A 200 32.26 12.02 30.28
CA SER A 200 32.11 11.42 28.92
C SER A 200 31.24 12.31 28.06
N GLY A 201 31.54 12.38 26.77
CA GLY A 201 30.66 13.09 25.81
C GLY A 201 29.20 12.61 25.94
N ALA A 202 28.24 13.52 25.73
CA ALA A 202 26.83 13.20 25.83
C ALA A 202 26.51 11.95 24.98
N PRO A 203 25.78 10.96 25.53
CA PRO A 203 25.33 9.82 24.72
C PRO A 203 24.61 10.39 23.50
N ARG A 204 24.94 9.90 22.31
CA ARG A 204 24.19 10.21 21.09
C ARG A 204 22.77 9.65 21.23
N LEU A 205 21.88 10.35 21.94
CA LEU A 205 20.48 10.29 21.59
C LEU A 205 20.37 10.89 20.19
N THR A 206 19.80 10.13 19.29
CA THR A 206 19.31 10.72 18.04
C THR A 206 18.38 11.85 18.47
N GLY A 207 18.71 13.09 18.14
CA GLY A 207 17.89 14.26 18.47
C GLY A 207 16.50 14.18 17.85
N LEU A 208 15.87 15.30 17.65
CA LEU A 208 14.61 15.42 16.93
C LEU A 208 14.72 14.73 15.56
N ASN A 209 13.84 13.75 15.31
CA ASN A 209 13.74 13.08 14.01
C ASN A 209 12.57 13.66 13.22
N GLU A 210 12.83 14.20 12.05
CA GLU A 210 11.84 14.87 11.22
C GLU A 210 11.19 13.94 10.17
N ASN A 211 11.67 12.71 10.00
CA ASN A 211 11.22 11.83 8.91
C ASN A 211 9.71 11.64 8.90
N LEU A 212 9.12 11.21 10.03
CA LEU A 212 7.68 10.99 10.09
C LEU A 212 6.88 12.27 9.82
N ALA A 213 7.32 13.41 10.38
CA ALA A 213 6.67 14.69 10.14
C ALA A 213 6.68 15.06 8.65
N ARG A 214 7.84 14.93 8.02
CA ARG A 214 8.03 15.21 6.59
C ARG A 214 7.15 14.33 5.73
N GLU A 215 7.18 13.02 5.96
CA GLU A 215 6.40 12.07 5.15
C GLU A 215 4.88 12.24 5.36
N VAL A 216 4.42 12.57 6.57
CA VAL A 216 3.01 12.87 6.80
C VAL A 216 2.58 14.12 6.03
N LEU A 217 3.37 15.17 6.03
CA LEU A 217 3.06 16.40 5.29
C LEU A 217 3.15 16.17 3.78
N GLU A 218 4.23 15.56 3.31
CA GLU A 218 4.56 15.46 1.88
C GLU A 218 3.84 14.33 1.17
N LEU A 219 3.84 13.11 1.72
CA LEU A 219 3.34 11.92 1.03
C LEU A 219 1.96 11.48 1.45
N HIS A 220 1.58 11.76 2.71
CA HIS A 220 0.32 11.27 3.24
C HIS A 220 -0.81 12.31 3.17
N THR A 221 -0.48 13.63 3.14
CA THR A 221 -1.49 14.70 3.21
C THR A 221 -1.31 15.79 2.15
N LEU A 222 -0.48 16.81 2.41
CA LEU A 222 -0.47 18.05 1.63
C LEU A 222 0.14 17.93 0.23
N GLY A 223 1.00 16.95 0.00
CA GLY A 223 1.85 16.86 -1.19
C GLY A 223 3.19 17.60 -1.02
N ALA A 224 4.10 17.48 -1.99
CA ALA A 224 5.42 18.08 -1.93
C ALA A 224 5.35 19.61 -1.88
N SER A 225 6.14 20.22 -0.98
CA SER A 225 6.29 21.69 -0.92
C SER A 225 7.05 22.21 -2.14
N GLY A 226 6.59 23.31 -2.73
CA GLY A 226 7.29 24.00 -3.83
C GLY A 226 7.37 23.26 -5.15
N GLY A 227 6.82 22.05 -5.26
CA GLY A 227 6.63 21.36 -6.52
C GLY A 227 5.53 22.06 -7.31
N GLY A 228 5.87 22.77 -8.40
CA GLY A 228 4.91 23.50 -9.21
C GLY A 228 3.67 22.66 -9.58
N GLN A 229 2.66 23.26 -10.16
CA GLN A 229 1.33 22.70 -10.46
C GLN A 229 1.31 21.28 -11.06
N ALA A 230 2.42 20.81 -11.66
CA ALA A 230 2.55 19.48 -12.28
C ALA A 230 2.44 18.30 -11.29
N TYR A 231 2.74 18.51 -10.01
CA TYR A 231 2.68 17.44 -8.98
C TYR A 231 1.77 17.76 -7.80
N GLY A 232 0.85 18.71 -7.97
CA GLY A 232 -0.07 19.07 -6.89
C GLY A 232 0.60 19.79 -5.73
N GLY A 233 1.68 20.54 -5.99
CA GLY A 233 2.39 21.36 -5.01
C GLY A 233 1.53 22.50 -4.47
N TRP A 234 0.54 22.13 -3.69
CA TRP A 234 -0.32 23.02 -2.91
C TRP A 234 0.14 23.08 -1.46
N GLY A 235 1.26 22.40 -1.14
CA GLY A 235 1.80 22.39 0.20
C GLY A 235 2.36 23.75 0.59
N ASP A 236 1.50 24.59 1.15
CA ASP A 236 1.90 25.85 1.78
C ASP A 236 2.56 25.58 3.14
N TYR A 237 3.58 24.72 3.20
CA TYR A 237 4.37 24.46 4.40
C TYR A 237 5.87 24.59 4.14
N GLY A 238 6.61 24.94 5.17
CA GLY A 238 8.06 25.10 5.12
C GLY A 238 8.79 24.17 6.09
N GLN A 239 10.12 24.27 6.11
CA GLN A 239 10.96 23.51 7.03
C GLN A 239 10.60 23.77 8.50
N HIS A 240 10.13 24.99 8.83
CA HIS A 240 9.64 25.32 10.18
C HIS A 240 8.47 24.42 10.59
N ASP A 241 7.48 24.23 9.70
CA ASP A 241 6.31 23.38 9.98
C ASP A 241 6.71 21.90 10.17
N VAL A 242 7.68 21.42 9.37
CA VAL A 242 8.24 20.07 9.52
C VAL A 242 8.86 19.90 10.90
N THR A 243 9.69 20.85 11.33
CA THR A 243 10.36 20.81 12.63
C THR A 243 9.37 20.90 13.79
N GLU A 244 8.40 21.80 13.72
CA GLU A 244 7.37 21.96 14.75
C GLU A 244 6.45 20.71 14.82
N PHE A 245 6.09 20.14 13.69
CA PHE A 245 5.32 18.89 13.67
C PHE A 245 6.14 17.71 14.21
N ALA A 246 7.43 17.63 13.89
CA ALA A 246 8.32 16.64 14.49
C ALA A 246 8.36 16.76 16.03
N ARG A 247 8.34 17.99 16.57
CA ARG A 247 8.25 18.22 18.02
C ARG A 247 6.90 17.77 18.60
N VAL A 248 5.79 17.89 17.85
CA VAL A 248 4.49 17.32 18.23
C VAL A 248 4.57 15.79 18.30
N LEU A 249 5.24 15.15 17.36
CA LEU A 249 5.38 13.70 17.27
C LEU A 249 6.30 13.08 18.32
N THR A 250 7.16 13.88 18.98
CA THR A 250 8.02 13.38 20.07
C THR A 250 7.18 12.79 21.20
N GLY A 251 7.66 11.72 21.80
CA GLY A 251 6.93 10.99 22.86
C GLY A 251 6.02 9.87 22.33
N TRP A 252 5.60 9.91 21.08
CA TRP A 252 4.87 8.79 20.48
C TRP A 252 5.83 7.68 20.07
N ARG A 253 5.80 6.57 20.80
CA ARG A 253 6.77 5.50 20.67
C ARG A 253 6.21 4.13 21.03
N LEU A 254 6.94 3.07 20.66
CA LEU A 254 6.59 1.71 21.05
C LEU A 254 6.92 1.46 22.53
N PRO A 255 5.98 0.94 23.32
CA PRO A 255 6.19 0.65 24.75
C PRO A 255 6.92 -0.69 24.92
N LEU A 256 8.22 -0.75 24.56
CA LEU A 256 9.00 -1.99 24.56
C LEU A 256 9.12 -2.65 25.94
N ARG A 257 8.99 -1.90 27.04
CA ARG A 257 8.93 -2.48 28.39
C ARG A 257 7.67 -3.31 28.59
N ALA A 258 6.50 -2.76 28.23
CA ALA A 258 5.25 -3.51 28.31
C ALA A 258 5.25 -4.75 27.38
N LEU A 259 6.01 -4.71 26.29
CA LEU A 259 6.24 -5.88 25.44
C LEU A 259 7.07 -6.94 26.18
N ASP A 260 8.17 -6.54 26.84
CA ASP A 260 9.05 -7.44 27.61
C ASP A 260 8.31 -8.04 28.81
N ASP A 261 7.44 -7.26 29.47
CA ASP A 261 6.61 -7.68 30.60
C ASP A 261 5.37 -8.49 30.18
N GLY A 262 5.13 -8.66 28.88
CA GLY A 262 3.99 -9.41 28.33
C GLY A 262 2.63 -8.71 28.47
N THR A 263 2.59 -7.44 28.88
CA THR A 263 1.36 -6.66 29.12
C THR A 263 0.88 -5.90 27.87
N LEU A 264 1.67 -5.89 26.77
CA LEU A 264 1.29 -5.25 25.53
C LEU A 264 0.35 -6.16 24.72
N ASP A 265 -0.83 -5.63 24.37
CA ASP A 265 -1.89 -6.35 23.66
C ASP A 265 -2.08 -5.94 22.19
N ASP A 266 -1.54 -4.78 21.78
CA ASP A 266 -1.58 -4.27 20.41
C ASP A 266 -0.21 -3.67 19.98
N ALA A 267 -0.08 -3.30 18.72
CA ALA A 267 1.13 -2.69 18.17
C ALA A 267 1.03 -1.15 18.03
N ARG A 268 0.11 -0.51 18.72
CA ARG A 268 -0.04 0.96 18.67
C ARG A 268 1.03 1.64 19.51
N GLY A 269 1.48 2.79 19.04
CA GLY A 269 2.32 3.69 19.83
C GLY A 269 1.61 4.17 21.09
N ARG A 270 2.41 4.44 22.12
CA ARG A 270 1.94 5.06 23.36
C ARG A 270 2.71 6.35 23.60
N PHE A 271 2.03 7.32 24.21
CA PHE A 271 2.64 8.60 24.52
C PHE A 271 3.49 8.50 25.79
N ASP A 272 4.77 8.83 25.68
CA ASP A 272 5.70 8.94 26.79
C ASP A 272 6.08 10.41 27.03
N PRO A 273 5.52 11.07 28.07
CA PRO A 273 5.77 12.47 28.35
C PRO A 273 7.23 12.79 28.71
N ALA A 274 8.05 11.78 29.03
CA ALA A 274 9.46 11.99 29.30
C ALA A 274 10.28 12.26 28.03
N TRP A 275 9.80 11.80 26.87
CA TRP A 275 10.43 11.98 25.57
C TRP A 275 9.82 13.14 24.78
N HIS A 276 8.63 13.63 25.18
CA HIS A 276 7.92 14.71 24.50
C HIS A 276 8.61 16.06 24.71
N ASP A 277 8.70 16.85 23.64
CA ASP A 277 9.21 18.22 23.69
C ASP A 277 8.18 19.12 24.41
N PRO A 278 8.59 19.87 25.44
CA PRO A 278 7.67 20.74 26.15
C PRO A 278 7.31 22.00 25.35
N GLY A 279 6.30 22.73 25.83
CA GLY A 279 5.86 23.99 25.25
C GLY A 279 4.94 23.83 24.04
N THR A 280 4.36 24.97 23.64
CA THR A 280 3.47 25.09 22.48
C THR A 280 4.24 24.90 21.18
N LYS A 281 3.64 24.27 20.19
CA LYS A 281 4.15 24.12 18.82
C LYS A 281 3.24 24.85 17.85
N THR A 282 3.82 25.33 16.74
CA THR A 282 3.05 26.01 15.70
C THR A 282 3.23 25.28 14.38
N VAL A 283 2.16 24.66 13.87
CA VAL A 283 2.16 23.94 12.60
C VAL A 283 1.12 24.57 11.69
N LEU A 284 1.52 24.94 10.47
CA LEU A 284 0.67 25.63 9.49
C LEU A 284 -0.03 26.88 10.08
N GLY A 285 0.70 27.64 10.89
CA GLY A 285 0.21 28.85 11.53
C GLY A 285 -0.74 28.61 12.72
N GLN A 286 -1.13 27.37 13.02
CA GLN A 286 -1.98 27.03 14.15
C GLN A 286 -1.15 26.57 15.36
N ARG A 287 -1.54 27.03 16.56
CA ARG A 287 -0.85 26.71 17.81
C ARG A 287 -1.48 25.51 18.50
N TYR A 288 -0.63 24.59 18.96
CA TYR A 288 -1.00 23.35 19.66
C TYR A 288 -0.30 23.27 21.01
N ALA A 289 -1.05 23.01 22.06
CA ALA A 289 -0.49 22.81 23.39
C ALA A 289 0.31 21.52 23.45
N ALA A 290 1.33 21.46 24.34
CA ALA A 290 2.08 20.21 24.55
C ALA A 290 1.16 19.11 25.13
N GLY A 291 1.35 17.89 24.69
CA GLY A 291 0.63 16.72 25.20
C GLY A 291 0.12 15.78 24.12
N PRO A 292 -0.51 14.68 24.52
CA PRO A 292 -0.93 13.63 23.58
C PRO A 292 -1.99 14.09 22.58
N GLN A 293 -2.84 15.06 22.94
CA GLN A 293 -3.94 15.55 22.09
C GLN A 293 -3.42 16.36 20.88
N ALA A 294 -2.21 16.95 20.98
CA ALA A 294 -1.65 17.77 19.92
C ALA A 294 -1.52 17.01 18.58
N LEU A 295 -1.12 15.74 18.63
CA LEU A 295 -0.99 14.93 17.41
C LEU A 295 -2.33 14.76 16.70
N ASP A 296 -3.39 14.37 17.41
CA ASP A 296 -4.70 14.17 16.81
C ASP A 296 -5.31 15.47 16.28
N GLN A 297 -5.04 16.61 16.93
CA GLN A 297 -5.45 17.93 16.45
C GLN A 297 -4.72 18.33 15.16
N VAL A 298 -3.41 18.08 15.06
CA VAL A 298 -2.66 18.32 13.82
C VAL A 298 -3.15 17.41 12.70
N LEU A 299 -3.35 16.10 12.97
CA LEU A 299 -3.85 15.17 11.98
C LEU A 299 -5.26 15.53 11.47
N HIS A 300 -6.14 16.03 12.36
CA HIS A 300 -7.44 16.57 11.97
C HIS A 300 -7.29 17.78 11.01
N ALA A 301 -6.45 18.76 11.37
CA ALA A 301 -6.21 19.93 10.53
C ALA A 301 -5.64 19.54 9.15
N LEU A 302 -4.72 18.55 9.10
CA LEU A 302 -4.16 18.02 7.86
C LEU A 302 -5.21 17.28 7.03
N ALA A 303 -6.04 16.43 7.64
CA ALA A 303 -7.06 15.65 6.94
C ALA A 303 -8.12 16.53 6.26
N THR A 304 -8.46 17.67 6.88
CA THR A 304 -9.44 18.62 6.36
C THR A 304 -8.86 19.71 5.47
N HIS A 305 -7.52 19.74 5.30
CA HIS A 305 -6.85 20.79 4.54
C HIS A 305 -7.16 20.68 3.05
N ARG A 306 -7.33 21.84 2.38
CA ARG A 306 -7.63 21.91 0.92
C ARG A 306 -6.56 21.22 0.06
N SER A 307 -5.28 21.32 0.44
CA SER A 307 -4.18 20.68 -0.29
C SER A 307 -4.25 19.17 -0.18
N THR A 308 -4.63 18.63 0.99
CA THR A 308 -4.88 17.20 1.18
C THR A 308 -6.03 16.71 0.30
N ALA A 309 -7.14 17.47 0.27
CA ALA A 309 -8.27 17.20 -0.60
C ALA A 309 -7.84 17.07 -2.07
N HIS A 310 -7.01 18.00 -2.55
CA HIS A 310 -6.52 17.98 -3.93
C HIS A 310 -5.51 16.85 -4.17
N PHE A 311 -4.50 16.72 -3.31
CA PHE A 311 -3.42 15.74 -3.46
C PHE A 311 -3.93 14.30 -3.45
N VAL A 312 -4.76 13.95 -2.47
CA VAL A 312 -5.30 12.59 -2.38
C VAL A 312 -6.30 12.31 -3.50
N SER A 313 -7.12 13.31 -3.90
CA SER A 313 -8.01 13.20 -5.06
C SER A 313 -7.23 12.97 -6.35
N MET A 314 -6.12 13.65 -6.54
CA MET A 314 -5.22 13.45 -7.69
C MET A 314 -4.62 12.03 -7.68
N LYS A 315 -4.13 11.55 -6.52
CA LYS A 315 -3.59 10.18 -6.39
C LYS A 315 -4.67 9.12 -6.70
N LEU A 316 -5.88 9.31 -6.18
CA LEU A 316 -7.00 8.38 -6.42
C LEU A 316 -7.39 8.37 -7.92
N ALA A 317 -7.54 9.54 -8.54
CA ALA A 317 -7.84 9.66 -9.96
C ALA A 317 -6.71 9.08 -10.84
N ARG A 318 -5.44 9.30 -10.46
CA ARG A 318 -4.27 8.69 -11.12
C ARG A 318 -4.31 7.17 -11.02
N HIS A 319 -4.60 6.64 -9.84
CA HIS A 319 -4.64 5.20 -9.65
C HIS A 319 -5.71 4.53 -10.50
N PHE A 320 -6.92 5.09 -10.58
CA PHE A 320 -8.03 4.43 -11.26
C PHE A 320 -8.19 4.80 -12.74
N VAL A 321 -7.82 6.02 -13.15
CA VAL A 321 -8.23 6.54 -14.45
C VAL A 321 -7.07 6.67 -15.44
N ALA A 322 -6.04 7.48 -15.14
CA ALA A 322 -4.93 7.73 -16.05
C ALA A 322 -3.70 8.21 -15.30
N ASP A 323 -2.50 8.03 -15.86
CA ASP A 323 -1.25 8.54 -15.27
C ASP A 323 -1.28 10.06 -15.09
N GLU A 324 -1.91 10.75 -16.03
CA GLU A 324 -2.27 12.17 -15.95
C GLU A 324 -3.80 12.28 -15.92
N PRO A 325 -4.41 12.31 -14.72
CA PRO A 325 -5.86 12.30 -14.59
C PRO A 325 -6.47 13.61 -15.06
N PRO A 326 -7.68 13.60 -15.66
CA PRO A 326 -8.38 14.80 -16.09
C PRO A 326 -8.53 15.81 -14.93
N PRO A 327 -8.10 17.08 -15.09
CA PRO A 327 -8.19 18.09 -14.03
C PRO A 327 -9.60 18.29 -13.48
N ALA A 328 -10.62 18.18 -14.35
CA ALA A 328 -12.03 18.29 -13.95
C ALA A 328 -12.46 17.19 -12.96
N LEU A 329 -11.96 15.96 -13.16
CA LEU A 329 -12.21 14.85 -12.23
C LEU A 329 -11.56 15.12 -10.87
N VAL A 330 -10.28 15.55 -10.88
CA VAL A 330 -9.56 15.87 -9.64
C VAL A 330 -10.26 17.00 -8.87
N ALA A 331 -10.67 18.06 -9.56
CA ALA A 331 -11.39 19.17 -8.95
C ALA A 331 -12.74 18.73 -8.34
N ARG A 332 -13.50 17.86 -9.03
CA ARG A 332 -14.77 17.30 -8.54
C ARG A 332 -14.56 16.46 -7.28
N LEU A 333 -13.56 15.59 -7.26
CA LEU A 333 -13.23 14.78 -6.09
C LEU A 333 -12.79 15.67 -4.91
N ALA A 334 -11.91 16.65 -5.16
CA ALA A 334 -11.45 17.58 -4.13
C ALA A 334 -12.60 18.43 -3.54
N ALA A 335 -13.52 18.89 -4.36
CA ALA A 335 -14.73 19.61 -3.89
C ALA A 335 -15.61 18.70 -3.01
N ARG A 336 -15.80 17.44 -3.40
CA ARG A 336 -16.54 16.46 -2.59
C ARG A 336 -15.85 16.13 -1.29
N TRP A 337 -14.51 16.01 -1.31
CA TRP A 337 -13.72 15.87 -0.08
C TRP A 337 -14.01 16.99 0.91
N GLN A 338 -13.89 18.25 0.47
CA GLN A 338 -14.12 19.40 1.35
C GLN A 338 -15.56 19.46 1.87
N ALA A 339 -16.53 19.17 1.02
CA ALA A 339 -17.95 19.17 1.43
C ALA A 339 -18.31 18.05 2.41
N SER A 340 -17.59 16.92 2.39
CA SER A 340 -17.86 15.76 3.25
C SER A 340 -16.90 15.61 4.43
N GLY A 341 -15.91 16.52 4.57
CA GLY A 341 -14.87 16.38 5.60
C GLY A 341 -13.95 15.19 5.40
N GLY A 342 -13.74 14.75 4.14
CA GLY A 342 -12.87 13.61 3.82
C GLY A 342 -13.55 12.24 3.98
N ASP A 343 -14.88 12.16 3.84
CA ASP A 343 -15.61 10.88 3.82
C ASP A 343 -15.22 10.05 2.58
N LEU A 344 -14.52 8.94 2.80
CA LEU A 344 -13.98 8.10 1.74
C LEU A 344 -15.06 7.42 0.88
N PRO A 345 -16.16 6.86 1.46
CA PRO A 345 -17.27 6.33 0.68
C PRO A 345 -17.86 7.34 -0.30
N THR A 346 -17.98 8.61 0.10
CA THR A 346 -18.47 9.69 -0.77
C THR A 346 -17.51 9.93 -1.94
N LEU A 347 -16.20 9.91 -1.70
CA LEU A 347 -15.21 10.02 -2.77
C LEU A 347 -15.30 8.87 -3.77
N TYR A 348 -15.42 7.64 -3.27
CA TYR A 348 -15.50 6.46 -4.14
C TYR A 348 -16.75 6.49 -5.01
N ARG A 349 -17.91 6.86 -4.46
CA ARG A 349 -19.14 7.05 -5.25
C ARG A 349 -18.97 8.13 -6.31
N THR A 350 -18.37 9.27 -5.94
CA THR A 350 -18.08 10.36 -6.89
C THR A 350 -17.16 9.90 -8.03
N LEU A 351 -16.16 9.08 -7.75
CA LEU A 351 -15.29 8.47 -8.76
C LEU A 351 -16.08 7.52 -9.68
N LEU A 352 -16.94 6.66 -9.12
CA LEU A 352 -17.75 5.71 -9.89
C LEU A 352 -18.83 6.40 -10.76
N GLU A 353 -19.29 7.58 -10.35
CA GLU A 353 -20.27 8.37 -11.10
C GLU A 353 -19.63 9.22 -12.19
N ALA A 354 -18.32 9.48 -12.11
CA ALA A 354 -17.61 10.37 -13.02
C ALA A 354 -17.47 9.78 -14.41
N PRO A 355 -17.96 10.45 -15.50
CA PRO A 355 -17.89 9.92 -16.85
C PRO A 355 -16.46 9.72 -17.34
N GLU A 356 -15.51 10.51 -16.85
CA GLU A 356 -14.09 10.39 -17.19
C GLU A 356 -13.50 9.03 -16.76
N ALA A 357 -14.05 8.42 -15.71
CA ALA A 357 -13.60 7.12 -15.21
C ALA A 357 -14.11 5.93 -16.03
N TRP A 358 -15.08 6.16 -16.94
CA TRP A 358 -15.71 5.13 -17.78
C TRP A 358 -15.30 5.20 -19.26
N GLN A 359 -14.27 5.97 -19.59
CA GLN A 359 -13.77 6.04 -20.97
C GLN A 359 -13.31 4.66 -21.46
N PRO A 360 -13.64 4.27 -22.71
CA PRO A 360 -13.32 2.96 -23.27
C PRO A 360 -11.84 2.62 -23.29
N GLN A 361 -10.98 3.62 -23.53
CA GLN A 361 -9.54 3.42 -23.71
C GLN A 361 -8.88 2.97 -22.41
N PRO A 362 -8.12 1.85 -22.43
CA PRO A 362 -7.35 1.38 -21.29
C PRO A 362 -6.03 2.17 -21.19
N THR A 363 -6.01 3.22 -20.39
CA THR A 363 -4.87 4.14 -20.30
C THR A 363 -3.81 3.70 -19.29
N LYS A 364 -4.23 3.05 -18.20
CA LYS A 364 -3.32 2.62 -17.14
C LYS A 364 -2.66 1.28 -17.43
N LEU A 365 -1.34 1.23 -17.36
CA LEU A 365 -0.61 -0.04 -17.33
C LEU A 365 -0.78 -0.69 -15.95
N LYS A 366 -1.04 -1.98 -15.90
CA LYS A 366 -1.00 -2.75 -14.66
C LYS A 366 0.43 -2.81 -14.10
N THR A 367 0.61 -2.54 -12.82
CA THR A 367 1.87 -2.81 -12.15
C THR A 367 2.16 -4.33 -12.17
N PRO A 368 3.39 -4.79 -11.88
CA PRO A 368 3.67 -6.22 -11.78
C PRO A 368 2.76 -6.98 -10.81
N GLU A 369 2.44 -6.39 -9.65
CA GLU A 369 1.50 -6.97 -8.68
C GLU A 369 0.08 -7.07 -9.28
N GLU A 370 -0.44 -6.00 -9.90
CA GLU A 370 -1.75 -6.01 -10.55
C GLU A 370 -1.82 -6.99 -11.73
N PHE A 371 -0.75 -7.09 -12.51
CA PHE A 371 -0.67 -8.04 -13.62
C PHE A 371 -0.72 -9.49 -13.12
N ALA A 372 0.08 -9.80 -12.10
CA ALA A 372 0.07 -11.13 -11.50
C ALA A 372 -1.28 -11.47 -10.85
N LEU A 373 -1.88 -10.53 -10.10
CA LEU A 373 -3.20 -10.72 -9.49
C LEU A 373 -4.28 -10.94 -10.55
N GLY A 374 -4.31 -10.15 -11.62
CA GLY A 374 -5.23 -10.33 -12.74
C GLY A 374 -5.07 -11.71 -13.40
N THR A 375 -3.84 -12.17 -13.57
CA THR A 375 -3.53 -13.51 -14.11
C THR A 375 -4.00 -14.64 -13.17
N LEU A 376 -3.73 -14.51 -11.85
CA LEU A 376 -4.18 -15.50 -10.87
C LEU A 376 -5.71 -15.61 -10.81
N ARG A 377 -6.40 -14.49 -10.89
CA ARG A 377 -7.87 -14.42 -10.96
C ARG A 377 -8.39 -15.03 -12.25
N LEU A 378 -7.79 -14.68 -13.39
CA LEU A 378 -8.13 -15.25 -14.70
C LEU A 378 -8.06 -16.78 -14.69
N LEU A 379 -7.00 -17.34 -14.10
CA LEU A 379 -6.75 -18.78 -14.06
C LEU A 379 -7.48 -19.51 -12.92
N GLY A 380 -8.20 -18.80 -12.05
CA GLY A 380 -8.79 -19.41 -10.85
C GLY A 380 -7.77 -20.11 -9.95
N ALA A 381 -6.51 -19.64 -9.98
CA ALA A 381 -5.37 -20.39 -9.42
C ALA A 381 -5.37 -20.53 -7.89
N GLY A 382 -6.19 -19.72 -7.19
CA GLY A 382 -6.42 -19.81 -5.75
C GLY A 382 -5.13 -19.89 -4.93
N GLN A 383 -5.20 -20.50 -3.74
CA GLN A 383 -4.05 -20.63 -2.83
C GLN A 383 -2.93 -21.55 -3.36
N ARG A 384 -3.23 -22.43 -4.30
CA ARG A 384 -2.24 -23.37 -4.87
C ARG A 384 -1.09 -22.65 -5.60
N ALA A 385 -1.37 -21.48 -6.18
CA ALA A 385 -0.36 -20.66 -6.87
C ALA A 385 0.77 -20.21 -5.94
N PHE A 386 0.48 -20.05 -4.64
CA PHE A 386 1.43 -19.57 -3.64
C PHE A 386 2.17 -20.69 -2.89
N ALA A 387 1.92 -21.95 -3.23
CA ALA A 387 2.51 -23.10 -2.53
C ALA A 387 4.03 -23.16 -2.69
N ARG A 388 4.55 -22.80 -3.88
CA ARG A 388 5.99 -22.84 -4.20
C ARG A 388 6.67 -21.47 -4.04
N LEU A 389 5.98 -20.38 -4.40
CA LEU A 389 6.48 -19.00 -4.34
C LEU A 389 5.46 -18.14 -3.60
N PRO A 390 5.76 -17.67 -2.37
CA PRO A 390 4.82 -16.88 -1.58
C PRO A 390 4.33 -15.61 -2.28
N ASP A 391 5.15 -15.03 -3.15
CA ASP A 391 4.87 -13.83 -3.94
C ASP A 391 4.42 -14.12 -5.38
N ALA A 392 4.11 -15.37 -5.73
CA ALA A 392 3.74 -15.79 -7.09
C ALA A 392 4.79 -15.39 -8.16
N GLY A 393 6.03 -15.12 -7.78
CA GLY A 393 7.11 -14.69 -8.67
C GLY A 393 7.06 -13.23 -9.09
N ILE A 394 6.27 -12.39 -8.43
CA ILE A 394 6.12 -10.95 -8.72
C ILE A 394 7.48 -10.24 -8.60
N ALA A 395 8.31 -10.62 -7.63
CA ALA A 395 9.65 -10.06 -7.45
C ALA A 395 10.54 -10.19 -8.70
N ALA A 396 10.35 -11.24 -9.51
CA ALA A 396 11.08 -11.42 -10.78
C ALA A 396 10.74 -10.33 -11.81
N MET A 397 9.56 -9.71 -11.72
CA MET A 397 9.15 -8.56 -12.55
C MET A 397 9.61 -7.20 -11.99
N GLY A 398 10.40 -7.19 -10.89
CA GLY A 398 10.97 -5.98 -10.31
C GLY A 398 10.16 -5.36 -9.16
N GLN A 399 8.97 -5.85 -8.85
CA GLN A 399 8.16 -5.38 -7.74
C GLN A 399 8.13 -6.40 -6.59
N ARG A 400 8.79 -6.08 -5.48
CA ARG A 400 8.73 -6.93 -4.28
C ARG A 400 7.52 -6.56 -3.43
N VAL A 401 6.61 -7.51 -3.23
CA VAL A 401 5.39 -7.29 -2.44
C VAL A 401 5.72 -6.78 -1.05
N GLN A 402 5.05 -5.73 -0.60
CA GLN A 402 5.26 -5.06 0.70
C GLN A 402 6.69 -4.57 0.96
N ALA A 403 7.51 -4.42 -0.08
CA ALA A 403 8.92 -4.01 0.05
C ALA A 403 9.25 -2.83 -0.89
N ALA A 404 8.42 -1.80 -0.88
CA ALA A 404 8.67 -0.57 -1.64
C ALA A 404 10.02 0.05 -1.25
N PRO A 405 10.74 0.65 -2.22
CA PRO A 405 12.08 1.18 -1.99
C PRO A 405 12.10 2.46 -1.15
N SER A 406 10.99 3.16 -1.07
CA SER A 406 10.87 4.44 -0.35
C SER A 406 9.49 4.59 0.31
N PRO A 407 9.30 5.56 1.22
CA PRO A 407 8.01 5.88 1.83
C PRO A 407 6.93 6.32 0.83
N ALA A 408 7.31 6.77 -0.37
CA ALA A 408 6.38 7.12 -1.45
C ALA A 408 5.56 5.93 -1.96
N GLY A 409 5.97 4.70 -1.63
CA GLY A 409 5.36 3.48 -2.12
C GLY A 409 5.93 3.01 -3.46
N TRP A 410 5.28 2.03 -4.06
CA TRP A 410 5.56 1.61 -5.42
C TRP A 410 4.92 2.60 -6.39
N PRO A 411 5.65 3.03 -7.43
CA PRO A 411 5.08 3.90 -8.46
C PRO A 411 3.98 3.17 -9.23
N ASP A 412 2.98 3.94 -9.70
CA ASP A 412 1.86 3.40 -10.44
C ASP A 412 1.67 4.07 -11.82
N THR A 413 2.75 4.59 -12.40
CA THR A 413 2.75 5.15 -13.76
C THR A 413 3.37 4.21 -14.76
N ALA A 414 2.93 4.28 -16.01
CA ALA A 414 3.43 3.41 -17.09
C ALA A 414 4.93 3.60 -17.33
N ALA A 415 5.45 4.82 -17.14
CA ALA A 415 6.86 5.14 -17.33
C ALA A 415 7.79 4.28 -16.45
N ASP A 416 7.34 3.93 -15.24
CA ASP A 416 8.13 3.14 -14.29
C ASP A 416 8.22 1.65 -14.68
N TRP A 417 7.28 1.16 -15.52
CA TRP A 417 7.09 -0.26 -15.79
C TRP A 417 7.18 -0.66 -17.27
N LEU A 418 7.48 0.29 -18.19
CA LEU A 418 7.60 0.06 -19.63
C LEU A 418 9.04 0.11 -20.17
N GLY A 419 10.04 0.23 -19.30
CA GLY A 419 11.42 0.09 -19.74
C GLY A 419 11.67 -1.30 -20.37
N PRO A 420 12.63 -1.42 -21.32
CA PRO A 420 12.88 -2.69 -22.04
C PRO A 420 13.06 -3.89 -21.12
N ASP A 421 13.84 -3.74 -20.04
CA ASP A 421 14.05 -4.78 -19.03
C ASP A 421 12.75 -5.17 -18.30
N ALA A 422 11.91 -4.20 -17.98
CA ALA A 422 10.63 -4.44 -17.29
C ALA A 422 9.64 -5.19 -18.20
N VAL A 423 9.59 -4.84 -19.49
CA VAL A 423 8.76 -5.56 -20.48
C VAL A 423 9.27 -6.98 -20.67
N TRP A 424 10.60 -7.17 -20.81
CA TRP A 424 11.19 -8.49 -20.93
C TRP A 424 10.85 -9.40 -19.74
N LYS A 425 10.99 -8.90 -18.53
CA LYS A 425 10.64 -9.65 -17.30
C LYS A 425 9.16 -10.04 -17.24
N ARG A 426 8.26 -9.21 -17.78
CA ARG A 426 6.83 -9.55 -17.91
C ARG A 426 6.61 -10.68 -18.89
N VAL A 427 7.29 -10.64 -20.06
CA VAL A 427 7.23 -11.72 -21.06
C VAL A 427 7.72 -13.03 -20.45
N GLU A 428 8.88 -13.04 -19.79
CA GLU A 428 9.42 -14.23 -19.14
C GLU A 428 8.46 -14.80 -18.07
N TRP A 429 7.89 -13.93 -17.23
CA TRP A 429 6.95 -14.34 -16.20
C TRP A 429 5.67 -14.91 -16.83
N ALA A 430 5.08 -14.26 -17.82
CA ALA A 430 3.90 -14.72 -18.53
C ALA A 430 4.14 -16.07 -19.23
N THR A 431 5.27 -16.23 -19.89
CA THR A 431 5.66 -17.48 -20.55
C THR A 431 5.79 -18.63 -19.56
N ARG A 432 6.40 -18.39 -18.39
CA ARG A 432 6.51 -19.41 -17.32
C ARG A 432 5.14 -19.81 -16.77
N VAL A 433 4.25 -18.85 -16.52
CA VAL A 433 2.89 -19.15 -16.08
C VAL A 433 2.12 -19.91 -17.15
N ALA A 434 2.24 -19.49 -18.39
CA ALA A 434 1.58 -20.12 -19.54
C ALA A 434 2.08 -21.56 -19.78
N ALA A 435 3.37 -21.82 -19.64
CA ALA A 435 3.94 -23.18 -19.75
C ALA A 435 3.36 -24.13 -18.68
N PHE A 436 3.02 -23.59 -17.49
CA PHE A 436 2.42 -24.37 -16.42
C PHE A 436 0.91 -24.59 -16.60
N ALA A 437 0.17 -23.52 -16.94
CA ALA A 437 -1.31 -23.53 -16.94
C ALA A 437 -1.91 -23.77 -18.35
N GLY A 438 -1.21 -23.41 -19.42
CA GLY A 438 -1.77 -23.31 -20.76
C GLY A 438 -2.21 -24.64 -21.38
N ARG A 439 -1.68 -25.77 -20.93
CA ARG A 439 -2.11 -27.11 -21.41
C ARG A 439 -3.51 -27.49 -20.96
N GLN A 440 -4.01 -26.89 -19.88
CA GLN A 440 -5.30 -27.19 -19.27
C GLN A 440 -6.30 -26.04 -19.43
N THR A 441 -5.91 -25.01 -20.19
CA THR A 441 -6.63 -23.75 -20.25
C THR A 441 -6.94 -23.40 -21.71
N ASP A 442 -8.20 -23.17 -22.05
CA ASP A 442 -8.59 -22.59 -23.33
C ASP A 442 -8.46 -21.07 -23.27
N ALA A 443 -7.34 -20.55 -23.82
CA ALA A 443 -7.05 -19.13 -23.81
C ALA A 443 -8.06 -18.29 -24.62
N ARG A 444 -8.71 -18.85 -25.63
CA ARG A 444 -9.73 -18.19 -26.44
C ARG A 444 -11.00 -17.96 -25.62
N VAL A 445 -11.45 -19.00 -24.95
CA VAL A 445 -12.62 -18.91 -24.05
C VAL A 445 -12.35 -17.91 -22.92
N LEU A 446 -11.17 -17.97 -22.30
CA LEU A 446 -10.78 -17.00 -21.26
C LEU A 446 -10.71 -15.56 -21.79
N ALA A 447 -10.13 -15.34 -22.97
CA ALA A 447 -10.04 -14.01 -23.56
C ALA A 447 -11.44 -13.40 -23.77
N GLN A 448 -12.36 -14.18 -24.33
CA GLN A 448 -13.73 -13.74 -24.57
C GLN A 448 -14.50 -13.49 -23.26
N ALA A 449 -14.38 -14.40 -22.30
CA ALA A 449 -15.08 -14.30 -21.02
C ALA A 449 -14.56 -13.14 -20.13
N SER A 450 -13.24 -12.86 -20.14
CA SER A 450 -12.60 -11.90 -19.24
C SER A 450 -12.41 -10.50 -19.81
N LEU A 451 -12.25 -10.37 -21.14
CA LEU A 451 -12.05 -9.08 -21.82
C LEU A 451 -13.32 -8.59 -22.52
N GLY A 452 -14.18 -9.52 -22.95
CA GLY A 452 -15.47 -9.20 -23.57
C GLY A 452 -15.36 -8.17 -24.69
N ALA A 453 -16.08 -7.06 -24.55
CA ALA A 453 -16.10 -5.96 -25.50
C ALA A 453 -14.75 -5.22 -25.71
N ARG A 454 -13.77 -5.45 -24.84
CA ARG A 454 -12.41 -4.87 -24.98
C ARG A 454 -11.46 -5.76 -25.78
N LEU A 455 -11.81 -7.02 -26.02
CA LEU A 455 -10.99 -7.96 -26.78
C LEU A 455 -10.90 -7.51 -28.25
N GLN A 456 -9.69 -7.19 -28.71
CA GLN A 456 -9.48 -6.77 -30.09
C GLN A 456 -9.46 -7.96 -31.04
N PRO A 457 -10.00 -7.82 -32.25
CA PRO A 457 -10.00 -8.90 -33.27
C PRO A 457 -8.59 -9.41 -33.60
N GLU A 458 -7.59 -8.53 -33.53
CA GLU A 458 -6.19 -8.91 -33.78
C GLU A 458 -5.67 -9.84 -32.70
N THR A 459 -5.88 -9.50 -31.42
CA THR A 459 -5.50 -10.35 -30.27
C THR A 459 -6.14 -11.73 -30.39
N LEU A 460 -7.44 -11.78 -30.73
CA LEU A 460 -8.13 -13.05 -30.91
C LEU A 460 -7.51 -13.88 -32.04
N ARG A 461 -7.22 -13.25 -33.19
CA ARG A 461 -6.54 -13.93 -34.32
C ARG A 461 -5.16 -14.49 -33.93
N GLN A 462 -4.39 -13.77 -33.13
CA GLN A 462 -3.09 -14.26 -32.67
C GLN A 462 -3.22 -15.47 -31.73
N ILE A 463 -4.20 -15.44 -30.83
CA ILE A 463 -4.53 -16.56 -29.95
C ILE A 463 -4.96 -17.79 -30.78
N ASP A 464 -5.81 -17.60 -31.81
CA ASP A 464 -6.30 -18.66 -32.69
C ASP A 464 -5.19 -19.32 -33.53
N ARG A 465 -4.12 -18.58 -33.85
CA ARG A 465 -2.97 -19.04 -34.64
C ARG A 465 -1.84 -19.61 -33.79
N ALA A 466 -1.97 -19.60 -32.48
CA ALA A 466 -0.94 -20.15 -31.59
C ALA A 466 -0.69 -21.63 -31.87
N ALA A 467 0.56 -22.06 -31.79
CA ALA A 467 0.95 -23.44 -32.07
C ALA A 467 0.47 -24.42 -30.99
N ASP A 468 0.29 -23.94 -29.75
CA ASP A 468 -0.18 -24.73 -28.62
C ASP A 468 -0.89 -23.87 -27.56
N GLY A 469 -1.48 -24.52 -26.56
CA GLY A 469 -2.17 -23.86 -25.45
C GLY A 469 -1.25 -22.93 -24.62
N PRO A 470 -0.03 -23.33 -24.26
CA PRO A 470 0.93 -22.44 -23.62
C PRO A 470 1.18 -21.15 -24.40
N GLN A 471 1.42 -21.23 -25.70
CA GLN A 471 1.61 -20.04 -26.54
C GLN A 471 0.35 -19.17 -26.59
N ALA A 472 -0.83 -19.78 -26.76
CA ALA A 472 -2.11 -19.08 -26.76
C ALA A 472 -2.34 -18.31 -25.45
N LEU A 473 -2.06 -18.92 -24.29
CA LEU A 473 -2.18 -18.27 -23.00
C LEU A 473 -1.14 -17.16 -22.82
N ALA A 474 0.10 -17.35 -23.25
CA ALA A 474 1.12 -16.31 -23.19
C ALA A 474 0.71 -15.07 -24.04
N LEU A 475 0.16 -15.27 -25.22
CA LEU A 475 -0.36 -14.20 -26.08
C LEU A 475 -1.50 -13.44 -25.41
N LEU A 476 -2.45 -14.15 -24.76
CA LEU A 476 -3.51 -13.50 -23.98
C LEU A 476 -2.94 -12.65 -22.84
N LEU A 477 -2.02 -13.22 -22.04
CA LEU A 477 -1.44 -12.49 -20.89
C LEU A 477 -0.64 -11.26 -21.34
N MET A 478 -0.01 -11.31 -22.50
CA MET A 478 0.76 -10.19 -23.07
C MET A 478 -0.07 -9.24 -23.95
N ALA A 479 -1.35 -9.54 -24.19
CA ALA A 479 -2.21 -8.66 -24.97
C ALA A 479 -2.33 -7.27 -24.34
N PRO A 480 -2.30 -6.18 -25.13
CA PRO A 480 -2.44 -4.82 -24.61
C PRO A 480 -3.68 -4.62 -23.74
N GLU A 481 -4.80 -5.24 -24.10
CA GLU A 481 -6.08 -5.18 -23.37
C GLU A 481 -6.02 -5.89 -22.01
N PHE A 482 -5.14 -6.89 -21.87
CA PHE A 482 -4.92 -7.57 -20.58
C PHE A 482 -3.86 -6.86 -19.76
N GLN A 483 -2.82 -6.27 -20.37
CA GLN A 483 -1.76 -5.54 -19.70
C GLN A 483 -2.23 -4.18 -19.16
N ARG A 484 -3.31 -3.61 -19.72
CA ARG A 484 -3.86 -2.29 -19.36
C ARG A 484 -5.25 -2.41 -18.74
N ARG A 485 -5.63 -1.35 -18.01
CA ARG A 485 -6.91 -1.24 -17.31
C ARG A 485 -7.55 0.15 -17.47
#